data_07e8e4d3d91d54e93f5289c4a1e1bf9d
#
_entry.id   07e8e4d3d91d54e93f5289c4a1e1bf9d
#
_cell.length_a   1.000
_cell.length_b   1.000
_cell.length_c   1.000
_cell.angle_alpha   90.00
_cell.angle_beta   90.00
_cell.angle_gamma   90.00
#
_symmetry.space_group_name_H-M   'P 1'
#
loop_
_entity.id
_entity.type
_entity.pdbx_description
1 polymer ?
#
loop_
_entity_poly.entity_id
_entity_poly.type
_entity_poly.pdbx_seq_one_letter_code
_entity_poly.pdbx_strand_id
1 'polypeptide(L)'
;VKNSIKEETCFYCGKQVSSFCKSHNVPRFCLENIGIDGEVSGPNAILGLPQMGISIGKEHLGISEAGTFKLICRECDSQIFKEYENPNNYISINPPSQKMLAEIAMKNYLKFISKRKFEIALLEKMIEQCPKQGYEYRLLSIEFETRLKVSKLDLESYTNEYRRTKKLTIKNNNDFYIIYY
;
A
#
# COMPACT_ATOMS: atom_id res chain seq x y z
N VAL A 1 0.05 -12.03 -12.32
CA VAL A 1 -0.35 -10.62 -12.15
C VAL A 1 0.63 -9.84 -11.27
N LYS A 2 1.16 -10.44 -10.16
CA LYS A 2 2.15 -9.78 -9.29
C LYS A 2 3.45 -9.33 -9.99
N ASN A 3 3.78 -9.92 -11.13
CA ASN A 3 5.02 -9.64 -11.87
C ASN A 3 4.86 -8.60 -13.00
N SER A 4 3.67 -8.06 -13.22
CA SER A 4 3.40 -7.19 -14.36
C SER A 4 3.63 -5.69 -14.09
N ILE A 5 3.79 -5.28 -12.83
CA ILE A 5 4.13 -3.90 -12.48
C ILE A 5 5.59 -3.89 -12.06
N LYS A 6 6.49 -3.81 -13.03
CA LYS A 6 7.91 -3.60 -12.79
C LYS A 6 8.17 -2.10 -12.78
N GLU A 7 8.20 -1.52 -11.60
CA GLU A 7 8.70 -0.15 -11.46
C GLU A 7 10.24 -0.22 -11.42
N GLU A 8 10.87 0.56 -12.25
CA GLU A 8 12.35 0.61 -12.33
C GLU A 8 12.95 1.73 -11.50
N THR A 9 12.11 2.64 -10.98
CA THR A 9 12.56 3.82 -10.23
C THR A 9 11.92 3.87 -8.84
N CYS A 10 12.75 4.17 -7.83
CA CYS A 10 12.29 4.37 -6.46
C CYS A 10 11.31 5.56 -6.39
N PHE A 11 10.12 5.33 -5.87
CA PHE A 11 9.07 6.35 -5.80
C PHE A 11 9.44 7.54 -4.90
N TYR A 12 10.33 7.33 -3.92
CA TYR A 12 10.79 8.39 -3.04
C TYR A 12 11.94 9.21 -3.62
N CYS A 13 13.05 8.58 -4.00
CA CYS A 13 14.28 9.30 -4.43
C CYS A 13 14.42 9.43 -5.94
N GLY A 14 13.59 8.75 -6.74
CA GLY A 14 13.67 8.78 -8.21
C GLY A 14 14.85 8.03 -8.81
N LYS A 15 15.70 7.38 -8.01
CA LYS A 15 16.83 6.58 -8.52
C LYS A 15 16.32 5.29 -9.14
N GLN A 16 16.98 4.84 -10.21
CA GLN A 16 16.78 3.48 -10.73
C GLN A 16 17.26 2.45 -9.72
N VAL A 17 16.53 1.37 -9.59
CA VAL A 17 16.81 0.30 -8.63
C VAL A 17 16.69 -1.06 -9.31
N SER A 18 17.59 -1.97 -8.95
CA SER A 18 17.52 -3.37 -9.40
C SER A 18 16.40 -4.15 -8.71
N SER A 19 16.02 -3.73 -7.51
CA SER A 19 14.92 -4.30 -6.75
C SER A 19 14.38 -3.33 -5.71
N PHE A 20 13.08 -3.39 -5.44
CA PHE A 20 12.45 -2.67 -4.35
C PHE A 20 12.58 -3.41 -3.02
N CYS A 21 12.57 -2.64 -1.93
CA CYS A 21 12.40 -3.20 -0.59
C CYS A 21 10.97 -3.76 -0.43
N LYS A 22 10.83 -4.85 0.32
CA LYS A 22 9.56 -5.25 0.90
C LYS A 22 9.34 -4.40 2.15
N SER A 23 8.77 -3.22 1.98
CA SER A 23 8.50 -2.29 3.06
C SER A 23 7.21 -2.68 3.77
N HIS A 24 7.23 -2.78 5.10
CA HIS A 24 6.02 -3.02 5.90
C HIS A 24 5.27 -1.71 6.15
N ASN A 25 3.95 -1.73 5.99
CA ASN A 25 3.10 -0.60 6.36
C ASN A 25 2.99 -0.45 7.89
N VAL A 26 2.87 -1.57 8.59
CA VAL A 26 2.94 -1.66 10.06
C VAL A 26 4.34 -2.14 10.42
N PRO A 27 5.01 -1.54 11.42
CA PRO A 27 6.34 -1.99 11.83
C PRO A 27 6.37 -3.48 12.14
N ARG A 28 7.43 -4.15 11.73
CA ARG A 28 7.54 -5.60 11.86
C ARG A 28 7.39 -6.08 13.29
N PHE A 29 7.98 -5.38 14.26
CA PHE A 29 7.86 -5.74 15.69
C PHE A 29 6.41 -5.68 16.20
N CYS A 30 5.56 -4.77 15.65
CA CYS A 30 4.14 -4.76 15.97
C CYS A 30 3.44 -6.03 15.46
N LEU A 31 3.79 -6.47 14.24
CA LEU A 31 3.24 -7.72 13.67
C LEU A 31 3.74 -8.95 14.45
N GLU A 32 4.97 -8.95 14.90
CA GLU A 32 5.55 -10.01 15.75
C GLU A 32 4.83 -10.12 17.10
N ASN A 33 4.39 -9.00 17.68
CA ASN A 33 3.65 -8.98 18.94
C ASN A 33 2.20 -9.49 18.85
N ILE A 34 1.58 -9.40 17.67
CA ILE A 34 0.20 -9.86 17.47
C ILE A 34 0.11 -11.18 16.68
N GLY A 35 1.24 -11.61 16.11
CA GLY A 35 1.31 -12.84 15.32
C GLY A 35 1.34 -14.07 16.21
N ILE A 36 0.76 -15.16 15.71
CA ILE A 36 0.79 -16.50 16.30
C ILE A 36 1.59 -17.39 15.34
N ASP A 37 2.60 -18.07 15.84
CA ASP A 37 3.47 -18.97 15.05
C ASP A 37 4.10 -18.31 13.81
N GLY A 38 4.39 -16.99 13.88
CA GLY A 38 4.98 -16.23 12.79
C GLY A 38 4.00 -15.81 11.70
N GLU A 39 2.71 -15.96 11.94
CA GLU A 39 1.62 -15.58 11.03
C GLU A 39 0.66 -14.58 11.67
N VAL A 40 0.02 -13.79 10.84
CA VAL A 40 -1.09 -12.89 11.22
C VAL A 40 -2.30 -13.22 10.36
N SER A 41 -3.51 -13.01 10.92
CA SER A 41 -4.74 -13.17 10.15
C SER A 41 -4.72 -12.24 8.93
N GLY A 42 -4.88 -12.82 7.76
CA GLY A 42 -5.03 -12.09 6.52
C GLY A 42 -6.41 -11.43 6.43
N PRO A 43 -6.59 -10.46 5.55
CA PRO A 43 -7.94 -9.97 5.27
C PRO A 43 -8.76 -11.12 4.67
N ASN A 44 -9.84 -11.49 5.34
CA ASN A 44 -10.85 -12.44 4.82
C ASN A 44 -11.61 -11.90 3.59
N ALA A 45 -11.20 -10.76 3.05
CA ALA A 45 -11.74 -10.21 1.83
C ALA A 45 -11.20 -11.00 0.64
N ILE A 46 -11.82 -12.13 0.40
CA ILE A 46 -11.82 -12.74 -0.91
C ILE A 46 -12.51 -11.73 -1.83
N LEU A 47 -11.73 -10.95 -2.56
CA LEU A 47 -12.20 -10.38 -3.82
C LEU A 47 -12.35 -11.57 -4.79
N GLY A 48 -13.32 -12.44 -4.44
CA GLY A 48 -13.70 -13.53 -5.30
C GLY A 48 -14.64 -12.96 -6.34
N LEU A 49 -14.24 -13.08 -7.59
CA LEU A 49 -15.19 -13.25 -8.66
C LEU A 49 -15.28 -14.78 -8.85
N PRO A 50 -16.19 -15.48 -8.13
CA PRO A 50 -16.29 -16.94 -8.17
C PRO A 50 -16.51 -17.45 -9.60
N GLN A 51 -17.20 -16.64 -10.42
CA GLN A 51 -17.48 -16.93 -11.84
C GLN A 51 -16.23 -16.90 -12.73
N MET A 52 -15.13 -16.27 -12.28
CA MET A 52 -13.87 -16.19 -13.03
C MET A 52 -12.74 -17.00 -12.39
N GLY A 53 -13.00 -17.79 -11.34
CA GLY A 53 -12.01 -18.60 -10.66
C GLY A 53 -10.89 -17.80 -9.96
N ILE A 54 -11.09 -16.51 -9.74
CA ILE A 54 -10.09 -15.64 -9.10
C ILE A 54 -10.36 -15.59 -7.60
N SER A 55 -9.51 -16.25 -6.83
CA SER A 55 -9.42 -16.09 -5.38
C SER A 55 -8.18 -15.26 -5.04
N ILE A 56 -8.35 -14.08 -4.45
CA ILE A 56 -7.26 -13.23 -4.00
C ILE A 56 -7.38 -13.06 -2.49
N GLY A 57 -6.62 -13.84 -1.77
CA GLY A 57 -6.52 -13.75 -0.32
C GLY A 57 -5.93 -15.03 0.27
N LYS A 58 -5.19 -14.88 1.34
CA LYS A 58 -4.77 -15.97 2.21
C LYS A 58 -5.37 -15.69 3.58
N GLU A 59 -5.91 -16.70 4.22
CA GLU A 59 -6.46 -16.61 5.57
C GLU A 59 -5.36 -16.26 6.60
N HIS A 60 -4.16 -16.79 6.36
CA HIS A 60 -2.97 -16.53 7.15
C HIS A 60 -1.84 -15.98 6.26
N LEU A 61 -1.16 -14.96 6.75
CA LEU A 61 -0.02 -14.33 6.10
C LEU A 61 1.17 -14.39 7.03
N GLY A 62 2.28 -14.91 6.53
CA GLY A 62 3.54 -14.81 7.27
C GLY A 62 3.89 -13.34 7.52
N ILE A 63 4.45 -13.04 8.70
CA ILE A 63 4.82 -11.68 9.12
C ILE A 63 5.67 -10.97 8.05
N SER A 64 6.57 -11.70 7.38
CA SER A 64 7.41 -11.16 6.30
C SER A 64 6.65 -10.72 5.03
N GLU A 65 5.38 -11.07 4.90
CA GLU A 65 4.52 -10.72 3.76
C GLU A 65 3.36 -9.80 4.14
N ALA A 66 2.94 -9.86 5.40
CA ALA A 66 1.80 -9.12 5.91
C ALA A 66 1.99 -7.60 5.77
N GLY A 67 1.03 -6.95 5.14
CA GLY A 67 1.04 -5.49 4.99
C GLY A 67 2.19 -4.92 4.16
N THR A 68 2.94 -5.73 3.40
CA THR A 68 4.08 -5.23 2.61
C THR A 68 3.68 -4.57 1.29
N PHE A 69 4.54 -3.66 0.82
CA PHE A 69 4.47 -3.05 -0.50
C PHE A 69 5.88 -2.91 -1.11
N LYS A 70 5.96 -2.67 -2.43
CA LYS A 70 7.22 -2.58 -3.18
C LYS A 70 7.17 -1.35 -4.08
N LEU A 71 7.60 -0.19 -3.56
CA LEU A 71 7.65 1.08 -4.29
C LEU A 71 8.94 1.85 -4.05
N ILE A 72 9.67 1.54 -3.00
CA ILE A 72 10.86 2.28 -2.58
C ILE A 72 12.08 1.38 -2.45
N CYS A 73 13.26 1.95 -2.58
CA CYS A 73 14.50 1.22 -2.39
C CYS A 73 14.80 1.01 -0.89
N ARG A 74 15.66 0.04 -0.61
CA ARG A 74 16.07 -0.31 0.76
C ARG A 74 16.70 0.86 1.50
N GLU A 75 17.51 1.67 0.82
CA GLU A 75 18.15 2.85 1.42
C GLU A 75 17.10 3.86 1.89
N CYS A 76 16.11 4.16 1.06
CA CYS A 76 15.02 5.05 1.44
C CYS A 76 14.19 4.47 2.59
N ASP A 77 13.84 3.19 2.54
CA ASP A 77 13.06 2.53 3.58
C ASP A 77 13.77 2.61 4.94
N SER A 78 15.06 2.29 4.99
CA SER A 78 15.83 2.29 6.23
C SER A 78 16.14 3.68 6.79
N GLN A 79 16.13 4.72 5.98
CA GLN A 79 16.50 6.07 6.43
C GLN A 79 15.31 6.94 6.80
N ILE A 80 14.18 6.80 6.09
CA ILE A 80 13.05 7.73 6.20
C ILE A 80 12.17 7.40 7.40
N PHE A 81 12.00 6.12 7.73
CA PHE A 81 11.01 5.65 8.71
C PHE A 81 11.63 5.25 10.06
N LYS A 82 12.74 5.88 10.43
CA LYS A 82 13.51 5.52 11.62
C LYS A 82 12.75 5.71 12.94
N GLU A 83 11.94 6.75 13.05
CA GLU A 83 11.16 6.99 14.27
C GLU A 83 9.97 6.04 14.35
N TYR A 84 9.26 5.86 13.24
CA TYR A 84 8.12 4.95 13.16
C TYR A 84 8.51 3.48 13.37
N GLU A 85 9.68 3.06 12.90
CA GLU A 85 10.15 1.68 13.02
C GLU A 85 10.97 1.41 14.29
N ASN A 86 11.17 2.40 15.15
CA ASN A 86 11.89 2.22 16.40
C ASN A 86 10.95 1.76 17.52
N PRO A 87 11.08 0.52 18.05
CA PRO A 87 10.21 0.00 19.10
C PRO A 87 10.27 0.84 20.38
N ASN A 88 11.38 1.52 20.67
CA ASN A 88 11.50 2.36 21.86
C ASN A 88 10.53 3.56 21.86
N ASN A 89 10.08 4.01 20.70
CA ASN A 89 9.12 5.11 20.59
C ASN A 89 7.68 4.70 20.97
N TYR A 90 7.44 3.41 21.20
CA TYR A 90 6.14 2.85 21.57
C TYR A 90 6.04 2.51 23.07
N ILE A 91 7.15 2.61 23.80
CA ILE A 91 7.21 2.27 25.24
C ILE A 91 6.78 3.47 26.10
N SER A 92 6.97 4.68 25.61
CA SER A 92 6.66 5.90 26.35
C SER A 92 5.20 6.28 26.24
N ILE A 93 4.64 6.81 27.35
CA ILE A 93 3.28 7.37 27.40
C ILE A 93 3.18 8.70 26.62
N ASN A 94 4.31 9.22 26.14
CA ASN A 94 4.35 10.46 25.39
C ASN A 94 3.68 10.33 24.02
N PRO A 95 2.99 11.38 23.56
CA PRO A 95 2.42 11.37 22.21
C PRO A 95 3.55 11.21 21.16
N PRO A 96 3.26 10.58 20.02
CA PRO A 96 4.22 10.42 18.94
C PRO A 96 4.75 11.78 18.46
N SER A 97 6.03 11.83 18.10
CA SER A 97 6.63 13.04 17.53
C SER A 97 5.96 13.42 16.20
N GLN A 98 6.00 14.69 15.83
CA GLN A 98 5.50 15.17 14.54
C GLN A 98 6.18 14.45 13.36
N LYS A 99 7.47 14.13 13.52
CA LYS A 99 8.21 13.36 12.53
C LYS A 99 7.68 11.93 12.43
N MET A 100 7.44 11.25 13.55
CA MET A 100 6.84 9.92 13.55
C MET A 100 5.46 9.91 12.88
N LEU A 101 4.60 10.91 13.16
CA LEU A 101 3.30 11.05 12.50
C LEU A 101 3.44 11.22 10.98
N ALA A 102 4.39 12.02 10.53
CA ALA A 102 4.68 12.19 9.12
C ALA A 102 5.19 10.89 8.46
N GLU A 103 6.04 10.14 9.15
CA GLU A 103 6.53 8.85 8.68
C GLU A 103 5.38 7.84 8.55
N ILE A 104 4.45 7.78 9.52
CA ILE A 104 3.24 6.97 9.48
C ILE A 104 2.38 7.34 8.26
N ALA A 105 2.10 8.63 8.09
CA ALA A 105 1.30 9.12 6.97
C ALA A 105 1.93 8.76 5.62
N MET A 106 3.24 8.97 5.45
CA MET A 106 3.95 8.60 4.24
C MET A 106 3.90 7.10 3.95
N LYS A 107 4.09 6.23 4.96
CA LYS A 107 3.97 4.77 4.77
C LYS A 107 2.57 4.36 4.34
N ASN A 108 1.54 4.93 4.96
CA ASN A 108 0.15 4.67 4.59
C ASN A 108 -0.13 5.06 3.14
N TYR A 109 0.28 6.26 2.71
CA TYR A 109 0.11 6.67 1.32
C TYR A 109 0.86 5.77 0.34
N LEU A 110 2.09 5.38 0.63
CA LEU A 110 2.85 4.44 -0.21
C LEU A 110 2.13 3.09 -0.33
N LYS A 111 1.56 2.59 0.76
CA LYS A 111 0.76 1.36 0.74
C LYS A 111 -0.48 1.51 -0.15
N PHE A 112 -1.23 2.61 0.00
CA PHE A 112 -2.43 2.86 -0.80
C PHE A 112 -2.08 3.07 -2.28
N ILE A 113 -1.02 3.82 -2.60
CA ILE A 113 -0.51 3.98 -3.96
C ILE A 113 -0.16 2.62 -4.57
N SER A 114 0.57 1.76 -3.83
CA SER A 114 0.91 0.41 -4.29
C SER A 114 -0.34 -0.44 -4.56
N LYS A 115 -1.33 -0.36 -3.67
CA LYS A 115 -2.61 -1.08 -3.82
C LYS A 115 -3.35 -0.60 -5.07
N ARG A 116 -3.49 0.72 -5.27
CA ARG A 116 -4.19 1.28 -6.43
C ARG A 116 -3.49 0.98 -7.76
N LYS A 117 -2.17 1.05 -7.80
CA LYS A 117 -1.41 0.62 -9.01
C LYS A 117 -1.67 -0.84 -9.35
N PHE A 118 -1.70 -1.72 -8.36
CA PHE A 118 -2.02 -3.13 -8.58
C PHE A 118 -3.46 -3.33 -9.08
N GLU A 119 -4.44 -2.68 -8.44
CA GLU A 119 -5.86 -2.75 -8.83
C GLU A 119 -6.08 -2.23 -10.25
N ILE A 120 -5.47 -1.11 -10.62
CA ILE A 120 -5.55 -0.54 -11.98
C ILE A 120 -5.03 -1.55 -13.00
N ALA A 121 -3.84 -2.11 -12.78
CA ALA A 121 -3.27 -3.10 -13.70
C ALA A 121 -4.11 -4.38 -13.79
N LEU A 122 -4.76 -4.80 -12.70
CA LEU A 122 -5.67 -5.93 -12.68
C LEU A 122 -6.94 -5.62 -13.48
N LEU A 123 -7.58 -4.47 -13.21
CA LEU A 123 -8.81 -4.07 -13.89
C LEU A 123 -8.59 -3.85 -15.40
N GLU A 124 -7.48 -3.25 -15.80
CA GLU A 124 -7.12 -3.09 -17.22
C GLU A 124 -7.02 -4.45 -17.92
N LYS A 125 -6.38 -5.44 -17.30
CA LYS A 125 -6.36 -6.82 -17.84
C LYS A 125 -7.73 -7.48 -17.88
N MET A 126 -8.55 -7.28 -16.83
CA MET A 126 -9.90 -7.85 -16.80
C MET A 126 -10.79 -7.26 -17.91
N ILE A 127 -10.69 -5.95 -18.15
CA ILE A 127 -11.40 -5.28 -19.24
C ILE A 127 -10.93 -5.81 -20.63
N GLU A 128 -9.61 -5.97 -20.79
CA GLU A 128 -9.04 -6.50 -22.04
C GLU A 128 -9.51 -7.94 -22.33
N GLN A 129 -9.64 -8.76 -21.30
CA GLN A 129 -10.05 -10.17 -21.40
C GLN A 129 -11.57 -10.37 -21.36
N CYS A 130 -12.34 -9.33 -21.03
CA CYS A 130 -13.78 -9.42 -20.95
C CYS A 130 -14.40 -9.67 -22.35
N PRO A 131 -15.21 -10.72 -22.53
CA PRO A 131 -15.90 -10.96 -23.79
C PRO A 131 -16.76 -9.76 -24.19
N LYS A 132 -16.73 -9.40 -25.48
CA LYS A 132 -17.47 -8.24 -26.00
C LYS A 132 -18.94 -8.55 -26.36
N GLN A 133 -19.37 -9.79 -26.19
CA GLN A 133 -20.71 -10.27 -26.57
C GLN A 133 -21.50 -10.78 -25.37
N GLY A 134 -22.77 -10.42 -25.29
CA GLY A 134 -23.69 -10.81 -24.23
C GLY A 134 -24.00 -9.68 -23.24
N TYR A 135 -25.24 -9.68 -22.72
CA TYR A 135 -25.72 -8.63 -21.81
C TYR A 135 -24.97 -8.63 -20.48
N GLU A 136 -24.73 -9.79 -19.92
CA GLU A 136 -24.01 -9.94 -18.63
C GLU A 136 -22.59 -9.41 -18.72
N TYR A 137 -21.89 -9.65 -19.82
CA TYR A 137 -20.53 -9.14 -20.05
C TYR A 137 -20.48 -7.64 -20.22
N ARG A 138 -21.54 -7.02 -20.76
CA ARG A 138 -21.63 -5.55 -20.84
C ARG A 138 -21.75 -4.92 -19.46
N LEU A 139 -22.57 -5.47 -18.58
CA LEU A 139 -22.71 -4.98 -17.20
C LEU A 139 -21.39 -5.12 -16.45
N LEU A 140 -20.71 -6.25 -16.58
CA LEU A 140 -19.42 -6.50 -15.96
C LEU A 140 -18.33 -5.54 -16.47
N SER A 141 -18.30 -5.26 -17.77
CA SER A 141 -17.37 -4.29 -18.36
C SER A 141 -17.61 -2.89 -17.80
N ILE A 142 -18.86 -2.44 -17.71
CA ILE A 142 -19.22 -1.14 -17.12
C ILE A 142 -18.77 -1.05 -15.66
N GLU A 143 -18.95 -2.12 -14.89
CA GLU A 143 -18.48 -2.16 -13.50
C GLU A 143 -16.96 -2.03 -13.42
N PHE A 144 -16.21 -2.79 -14.22
CA PHE A 144 -14.74 -2.72 -14.23
C PHE A 144 -14.23 -1.35 -14.68
N GLU A 145 -14.84 -0.76 -15.71
CA GLU A 145 -14.50 0.58 -16.20
C GLU A 145 -14.76 1.64 -15.11
N THR A 146 -15.89 1.53 -14.42
CA THR A 146 -16.23 2.42 -13.31
C THR A 146 -15.22 2.31 -12.17
N ARG A 147 -14.90 1.08 -11.75
CA ARG A 147 -13.88 0.81 -10.71
C ARG A 147 -12.50 1.31 -11.14
N LEU A 148 -12.14 1.12 -12.41
CA LEU A 148 -10.88 1.61 -12.97
C LEU A 148 -10.78 3.13 -12.88
N LYS A 149 -11.85 3.84 -13.23
CA LYS A 149 -11.93 5.30 -13.12
C LYS A 149 -11.74 5.77 -11.68
N VAL A 150 -12.47 5.17 -10.73
CA VAL A 150 -12.33 5.47 -9.30
C VAL A 150 -10.91 5.19 -8.80
N SER A 151 -10.34 4.03 -9.15
CA SER A 151 -8.98 3.68 -8.73
C SER A 151 -7.91 4.64 -9.28
N LYS A 152 -8.10 5.18 -10.49
CA LYS A 152 -7.22 6.22 -11.06
C LYS A 152 -7.34 7.56 -10.32
N LEU A 153 -8.54 7.99 -9.96
CA LEU A 153 -8.77 9.19 -9.14
C LEU A 153 -8.15 9.04 -7.75
N ASP A 154 -8.36 7.90 -7.10
CA ASP A 154 -7.75 7.60 -5.80
C ASP A 154 -6.22 7.62 -5.88
N LEU A 155 -5.63 7.02 -6.92
CA LEU A 155 -4.18 7.01 -7.12
C LEU A 155 -3.62 8.43 -7.23
N GLU A 156 -4.30 9.31 -7.97
CA GLU A 156 -3.92 10.72 -8.09
C GLU A 156 -4.00 11.43 -6.73
N SER A 157 -5.12 11.27 -6.01
CA SER A 157 -5.33 11.85 -4.69
C SER A 157 -4.25 11.42 -3.71
N TYR A 158 -4.00 10.10 -3.55
CA TYR A 158 -2.97 9.57 -2.65
C TYR A 158 -1.56 10.04 -3.05
N THR A 159 -1.29 10.16 -4.35
CA THR A 159 0.01 10.64 -4.83
C THR A 159 0.23 12.11 -4.47
N ASN A 160 -0.81 12.95 -4.57
CA ASN A 160 -0.75 14.35 -4.23
C ASN A 160 -0.57 14.55 -2.71
N GLU A 161 -1.33 13.83 -1.88
CA GLU A 161 -1.19 13.87 -0.43
C GLU A 161 0.18 13.33 0.04
N TYR A 162 0.69 12.29 -0.57
CA TYR A 162 2.05 11.80 -0.33
C TYR A 162 3.10 12.89 -0.62
N ARG A 163 2.99 13.58 -1.76
CA ARG A 163 3.92 14.66 -2.13
C ARG A 163 3.84 15.83 -1.16
N ARG A 164 2.63 16.17 -0.71
CA ARG A 164 2.41 17.20 0.31
C ARG A 164 3.06 16.83 1.63
N THR A 165 2.77 15.63 2.14
CA THR A 165 3.36 15.09 3.38
C THR A 165 4.89 15.06 3.31
N LYS A 166 5.45 14.57 2.22
CA LYS A 166 6.91 14.56 2.00
C LYS A 166 7.52 15.97 2.07
N LYS A 167 6.87 16.98 1.48
CA LYS A 167 7.35 18.38 1.53
C LYS A 167 7.31 18.94 2.96
N LEU A 168 6.26 18.65 3.72
CA LEU A 168 6.12 19.09 5.11
C LEU A 168 7.20 18.46 5.99
N THR A 169 7.46 17.17 5.82
CA THR A 169 8.52 16.45 6.55
C THR A 169 9.90 17.03 6.30
N ILE A 170 10.23 17.37 5.04
CA ILE A 170 11.52 17.98 4.68
C ILE A 170 11.66 19.38 5.28
N LYS A 171 10.57 20.14 5.41
CA LYS A 171 10.59 21.52 5.93
C LYS A 171 10.52 21.59 7.46
N ASN A 172 10.47 20.49 8.17
CA ASN A 172 10.24 20.43 9.62
C ASN A 172 8.99 21.21 10.08
N ASN A 173 7.97 21.31 9.25
CA ASN A 173 6.70 21.92 9.63
C ASN A 173 5.91 20.97 10.52
N ASN A 174 5.50 21.46 11.69
CA ASN A 174 4.82 20.69 12.74
C ASN A 174 3.30 20.75 12.58
N ASP A 175 2.77 20.38 11.40
CA ASP A 175 1.34 20.49 11.08
C ASP A 175 0.60 19.15 11.08
N PHE A 176 1.18 18.12 11.71
CA PHE A 176 0.53 16.82 11.85
C PHE A 176 -0.14 16.71 13.22
N TYR A 177 -1.37 16.18 13.23
CA TYR A 177 -2.12 15.89 14.45
C TYR A 177 -2.93 14.60 14.29
N ILE A 178 -3.23 13.99 15.42
CA ILE A 178 -4.05 12.79 15.48
C ILE A 178 -5.49 13.22 15.76
N ILE A 179 -6.42 12.73 14.94
CA ILE A 179 -7.85 12.85 15.19
C ILE A 179 -8.31 11.51 15.75
N TYR A 180 -8.83 11.53 16.97
CA TYR A 180 -9.51 10.38 17.58
C TYR A 180 -11.00 10.48 17.27
N TYR A 181 -11.56 9.38 16.72
CA TYR A 181 -12.99 9.23 16.49
C TYR A 181 -13.58 8.29 17.51
#